data_96311a98286b5e0bb6d13a0e5eb8dcbf
#
_entry.id   96311a98286b5e0bb6d13a0e5eb8dcbf
#
_cell.length_a   1.000
_cell.length_b   1.000
_cell.length_c   1.000
_cell.angle_alpha   90.00
_cell.angle_beta   90.00
_cell.angle_gamma   90.00
#
_symmetry.space_group_name_H-M   'P 1'
#
loop_
_entity.id
_entity.type
_entity.pdbx_description
1 polymer ?
#
loop_
_entity_poly.entity_id
_entity_poly.type
_entity_poly.pdbx_seq_one_letter_code
_entity_poly.pdbx_strand_id
1 'polypeptide(L)'
;MPELPEVETTLRAIEKFSKSNIQEIQVHNRNLRWKVDRNFEQATKNQLINKLSRRAKYIIFHLENNNIILHLGMSGSLRIANRDDNYFVKHDHIEFIFDKEKIIILSL
;
A
#
# COMPACT_ATOMS: atom_id res chain seq x y z
N MET A 1 -6.82 -11.00 -12.34
CA MET A 1 -7.35 -9.79 -11.68
C MET A 1 -8.27 -10.15 -10.55
N PRO A 2 -8.12 -9.53 -9.37
CA PRO A 2 -9.08 -9.77 -8.30
C PRO A 2 -10.47 -9.27 -8.66
N GLU A 3 -11.47 -9.98 -8.23
CA GLU A 3 -12.85 -9.58 -8.37
C GLU A 3 -13.20 -8.49 -7.36
N LEU A 4 -14.33 -7.80 -7.57
CA LEU A 4 -14.76 -6.75 -6.64
C LEU A 4 -14.89 -7.23 -5.19
N PRO A 5 -15.46 -8.42 -4.90
CA PRO A 5 -15.50 -8.91 -3.53
C PRO A 5 -14.12 -9.05 -2.89
N GLU A 6 -13.11 -9.46 -3.67
CA GLU A 6 -11.74 -9.58 -3.16
C GLU A 6 -11.13 -8.22 -2.86
N VAL A 7 -11.40 -7.24 -3.71
CA VAL A 7 -10.95 -5.87 -3.48
C VAL A 7 -11.58 -5.31 -2.21
N GLU A 8 -12.87 -5.55 -2.01
CA GLU A 8 -13.58 -5.11 -0.82
C GLU A 8 -13.04 -5.77 0.44
N THR A 9 -12.72 -7.07 0.38
CA THR A 9 -12.12 -7.80 1.49
C THR A 9 -10.75 -7.21 1.84
N THR A 10 -9.96 -6.89 0.83
CA THR A 10 -8.66 -6.26 1.02
C THR A 10 -8.80 -4.90 1.69
N LEU A 11 -9.75 -4.09 1.22
CA LEU A 11 -10.01 -2.78 1.83
C LEU A 11 -10.33 -2.92 3.32
N ARG A 12 -11.23 -3.84 3.66
CA ARG A 12 -11.60 -4.08 5.06
C ARG A 12 -10.43 -4.50 5.91
N ALA A 13 -9.53 -5.30 5.34
CA ALA A 13 -8.35 -5.78 6.08
C ALA A 13 -7.40 -4.63 6.43
N ILE A 14 -7.33 -3.59 5.62
CA ILE A 14 -6.42 -2.47 5.86
C ILE A 14 -7.08 -1.24 6.48
N GLU A 15 -8.39 -1.27 6.72
CA GLU A 15 -9.09 -0.11 7.30
C GLU A 15 -8.57 0.26 8.68
N LYS A 16 -7.96 -0.67 9.41
CA LYS A 16 -7.36 -0.38 10.71
C LYS A 16 -6.21 0.64 10.61
N PHE A 17 -5.65 0.83 9.44
CA PHE A 17 -4.58 1.83 9.24
C PHE A 17 -5.14 3.24 8.98
N SER A 18 -6.46 3.40 8.88
CA SER A 18 -7.08 4.71 8.83
C SER A 18 -6.74 5.48 10.11
N LYS A 19 -6.36 6.74 9.95
CA LYS A 19 -5.89 7.62 11.04
C LYS A 19 -4.51 7.22 11.58
N SER A 20 -3.77 6.40 10.85
CA SER A 20 -2.38 6.07 11.19
C SER A 20 -1.41 6.84 10.31
N ASN A 21 -0.22 7.12 10.85
CA ASN A 21 0.84 7.76 10.08
C ASN A 21 1.67 6.73 9.34
N ILE A 22 1.96 7.01 8.08
CA ILE A 22 2.95 6.25 7.32
C ILE A 22 4.32 6.76 7.75
N GLN A 23 5.01 5.99 8.58
CA GLN A 23 6.30 6.41 9.14
C GLN A 23 7.43 6.31 8.14
N GLU A 24 7.40 5.26 7.32
CA GLU A 24 8.47 4.98 6.37
C GLU A 24 7.90 4.24 5.17
N ILE A 25 8.53 4.42 4.01
CA ILE A 25 8.19 3.69 2.80
C ILE A 25 9.48 3.13 2.22
N GLN A 26 9.46 1.85 1.89
CA GLN A 26 10.57 1.18 1.22
C GLN A 26 10.09 0.70 -0.15
N VAL A 27 10.78 1.11 -1.19
CA VAL A 27 10.48 0.69 -2.55
C VAL A 27 11.59 -0.26 -2.99
N HIS A 28 11.24 -1.54 -3.09
CA HIS A 28 12.19 -2.57 -3.47
C HIS A 28 12.30 -2.73 -4.98
N ASN A 29 11.23 -2.42 -5.69
CA ASN A 29 11.21 -2.51 -7.15
C ASN A 29 10.37 -1.37 -7.71
N ARG A 30 11.05 -0.45 -8.43
CA ARG A 30 10.39 0.67 -9.10
C ARG A 30 9.89 0.32 -10.49
N ASN A 31 10.28 -0.84 -11.00
CA ASN A 31 9.91 -1.28 -12.34
C ASN A 31 8.66 -2.17 -12.30
N LEU A 32 7.64 -1.70 -11.60
CA LEU A 32 6.32 -2.27 -11.67
C LEU A 32 5.75 -2.02 -13.07
N ARG A 33 4.60 -2.58 -13.37
CA ARG A 33 3.93 -2.34 -14.64
C ARG A 33 3.83 -0.84 -14.93
N TRP A 34 3.63 -0.03 -13.88
CA TRP A 34 3.77 1.42 -13.93
C TRP A 34 4.96 1.79 -13.05
N LYS A 35 5.84 2.60 -13.58
CA LYS A 35 7.01 3.01 -12.81
C LYS A 35 6.59 3.84 -11.60
N VAL A 36 7.20 3.53 -10.46
CA VAL A 36 7.00 4.30 -9.24
C VAL A 36 7.79 5.61 -9.37
N ASP A 37 7.13 6.74 -9.10
CA ASP A 37 7.74 8.05 -9.16
C ASP A 37 8.96 8.10 -8.24
N ARG A 38 10.01 8.76 -8.72
CA ARG A 38 11.26 8.94 -7.99
C ARG A 38 11.04 9.62 -6.63
N ASN A 39 10.05 10.50 -6.52
CA ASN A 39 9.75 11.26 -5.31
C ASN A 39 8.65 10.62 -4.46
N PHE A 40 8.25 9.41 -4.79
CA PHE A 40 7.11 8.76 -4.14
C PHE A 40 7.31 8.66 -2.62
N GLU A 41 8.47 8.21 -2.16
CA GLU A 41 8.74 8.06 -0.74
C GLU A 41 8.66 9.40 0.00
N GLN A 42 9.30 10.43 -0.54
CA GLN A 42 9.29 11.75 0.09
C GLN A 42 7.91 12.40 0.08
N ALA A 43 7.16 12.20 -0.99
CA ALA A 43 5.82 12.76 -1.12
C ALA A 43 4.82 12.09 -0.18
N THR A 44 5.11 10.88 0.28
CA THR A 44 4.16 10.07 1.05
C THR A 44 4.56 9.90 2.50
N LYS A 45 5.86 9.89 2.80
CA LYS A 45 6.40 9.67 4.14
C LYS A 45 5.84 10.69 5.14
N ASN A 46 5.60 10.22 6.36
CA ASN A 46 5.14 11.03 7.49
C ASN A 46 3.76 11.66 7.31
N GLN A 47 2.96 11.11 6.42
CA GLN A 47 1.59 11.58 6.24
C GLN A 47 0.60 10.68 6.98
N LEU A 48 -0.45 11.31 7.50
CA LEU A 48 -1.57 10.62 8.10
C LEU A 48 -2.48 10.10 6.99
N ILE A 49 -2.95 8.87 7.14
CA ILE A 49 -4.02 8.36 6.30
C ILE A 49 -5.34 8.87 6.85
N ASN A 50 -5.97 9.80 6.16
CA ASN A 50 -7.25 10.36 6.62
C ASN A 50 -8.37 9.33 6.52
N LYS A 51 -8.41 8.61 5.41
CA LYS A 51 -9.37 7.53 5.21
C LYS A 51 -8.89 6.62 4.08
N LEU A 52 -9.52 5.47 4.00
CA LEU A 52 -9.32 4.51 2.92
C LEU A 52 -10.66 4.33 2.21
N SER A 53 -10.64 4.25 0.90
CA SER A 53 -11.86 4.04 0.13
C SER A 53 -11.57 3.16 -1.09
N ARG A 54 -12.64 2.75 -1.74
CA ARG A 54 -12.55 1.98 -2.98
C ARG A 54 -13.34 2.67 -4.08
N ARG A 55 -12.77 2.68 -5.27
CA ARG A 55 -13.50 3.09 -6.47
C ARG A 55 -13.20 2.05 -7.55
N ALA A 56 -14.22 1.32 -7.97
CA ALA A 56 -14.06 0.17 -8.86
C ALA A 56 -13.02 -0.80 -8.24
N LYS A 57 -11.97 -1.14 -8.97
CA LYS A 57 -10.91 -2.03 -8.47
C LYS A 57 -9.70 -1.26 -7.92
N TYR A 58 -9.86 0.03 -7.66
CA TYR A 58 -8.83 0.86 -7.05
C TYR A 58 -9.08 1.00 -5.56
N ILE A 59 -8.01 0.90 -4.78
CA ILE A 59 -8.01 1.31 -3.37
C ILE A 59 -7.32 2.65 -3.31
N ILE A 60 -7.93 3.59 -2.59
CA ILE A 60 -7.42 4.95 -2.47
C ILE A 60 -7.06 5.21 -1.02
N PHE A 61 -5.79 5.56 -0.79
CA PHE A 61 -5.29 6.04 0.48
C PHE A 61 -5.38 7.56 0.44
N HIS A 62 -6.33 8.14 1.18
CA HIS A 62 -6.49 9.60 1.22
C HIS A 62 -5.56 10.15 2.29
N LEU A 63 -4.48 10.79 1.86
CA LEU A 63 -3.49 11.39 2.75
C LEU A 63 -3.78 12.87 2.95
N GLU A 64 -2.99 13.53 3.80
CA GLU A 64 -3.19 14.96 4.08
C GLU A 64 -2.93 15.84 2.85
N ASN A 65 -1.89 15.54 2.09
CA ASN A 65 -1.44 16.40 0.98
C ASN A 65 -1.67 15.80 -0.40
N ASN A 66 -1.86 14.49 -0.48
CA ASN A 66 -2.05 13.79 -1.76
C ASN A 66 -2.79 12.49 -1.53
N ASN A 67 -2.99 11.73 -2.58
CA ASN A 67 -3.63 10.41 -2.51
C ASN A 67 -2.72 9.37 -3.13
N ILE A 68 -2.77 8.16 -2.60
CA ILE A 68 -2.15 7.00 -3.23
C ILE A 68 -3.27 6.17 -3.84
N ILE A 69 -3.14 5.86 -5.11
CA ILE A 69 -4.12 5.04 -5.82
C ILE A 69 -3.45 3.72 -6.16
N LEU A 70 -4.04 2.62 -5.68
CA LEU A 70 -3.52 1.28 -5.89
C LEU A 70 -4.52 0.47 -6.69
N HIS A 71 -4.09 -0.04 -7.84
CA HIS A 71 -4.92 -0.92 -8.66
C HIS A 71 -4.47 -2.36 -8.44
N LEU A 72 -5.23 -3.13 -7.68
CA LEU A 72 -4.83 -4.50 -7.32
C LEU A 72 -4.66 -5.41 -8.53
N GLY A 73 -5.47 -5.23 -9.56
CA GLY A 73 -5.32 -5.97 -10.80
C GLY A 73 -3.99 -5.76 -11.50
N MET A 74 -3.34 -4.61 -11.25
CA MET A 74 -2.04 -4.28 -11.83
C MET A 74 -0.90 -4.63 -10.87
N SER A 75 -1.13 -4.45 -9.58
CA SER A 75 -0.10 -4.59 -8.55
C SER A 75 -0.12 -5.95 -7.85
N GLY A 76 -1.12 -6.77 -8.14
CA GLY A 76 -1.27 -8.06 -7.46
C GLY A 76 -2.08 -7.94 -6.19
N SER A 77 -1.45 -8.09 -5.04
CA SER A 77 -2.16 -8.14 -3.78
C SER A 77 -1.42 -7.40 -2.67
N LEU A 78 -2.07 -7.33 -1.51
CA LEU A 78 -1.49 -6.77 -0.29
C LEU A 78 -1.26 -7.88 0.73
N ARG A 79 -0.26 -7.67 1.58
CA ARG A 79 -0.02 -8.51 2.75
C ARG A 79 0.24 -7.59 3.94
N ILE A 80 -0.30 -7.95 5.11
CA ILE A 80 -0.02 -7.24 6.36
C ILE A 80 0.93 -8.10 7.17
N ALA A 81 1.98 -7.48 7.70
CA ALA A 81 2.99 -8.17 8.49
C ALA A 81 3.40 -7.30 9.69
N ASN A 82 4.06 -7.91 10.66
CA ASN A 82 4.66 -7.16 11.75
C ASN A 82 5.78 -6.27 11.21
N ARG A 83 5.95 -5.11 11.81
CA ARG A 83 6.96 -4.14 11.38
C ARG A 83 8.36 -4.76 11.35
N ASP A 84 8.67 -5.61 12.34
CA ASP A 84 9.99 -6.19 12.49
C ASP A 84 10.20 -7.47 11.68
N ASP A 85 9.20 -7.88 10.92
CA ASP A 85 9.32 -9.05 10.07
C ASP A 85 10.25 -8.73 8.90
N ASN A 86 11.39 -9.39 8.85
CA ASN A 86 12.40 -9.19 7.81
C ASN A 86 12.29 -10.20 6.68
N TYR A 87 11.25 -11.01 6.68
CA TYR A 87 11.06 -11.99 5.62
C TYR A 87 10.78 -11.30 4.30
N PHE A 88 11.67 -11.46 3.34
CA PHE A 88 11.54 -10.85 2.02
C PHE A 88 11.13 -11.91 1.00
N VAL A 89 10.07 -11.62 0.25
CA VAL A 89 9.60 -12.48 -0.82
C VAL A 89 9.95 -11.83 -2.15
N LYS A 90 10.32 -12.63 -3.14
CA LYS A 90 10.77 -12.19 -4.45
C LYS A 90 9.85 -11.13 -5.09
N HIS A 91 8.56 -11.20 -4.83
CA HIS A 91 7.57 -10.30 -5.44
C HIS A 91 7.12 -9.16 -4.55
N ASP A 92 7.80 -8.94 -3.42
CA ASP A 92 7.54 -7.77 -2.58
C ASP A 92 8.12 -6.54 -3.28
N HIS A 93 7.30 -5.52 -3.49
CA HIS A 93 7.71 -4.34 -4.24
C HIS A 93 7.77 -3.08 -3.40
N ILE A 94 6.78 -2.86 -2.57
CA ILE A 94 6.68 -1.63 -1.77
C ILE A 94 6.19 -2.02 -0.38
N GLU A 95 6.81 -1.41 0.64
CA GLU A 95 6.36 -1.56 2.03
C GLU A 95 5.98 -0.19 2.58
N PHE A 96 4.77 -0.10 3.13
CA PHE A 96 4.33 1.04 3.92
C PHE A 96 4.45 0.65 5.39
N ILE A 97 5.31 1.34 6.13
CA ILE A 97 5.67 0.97 7.49
C ILE A 97 4.98 1.89 8.48
N PHE A 98 4.25 1.30 9.42
CA PHE A 98 3.53 1.97 10.49
C PHE A 98 4.21 1.67 11.81
N ASP A 99 3.59 2.05 12.92
CA ASP A 99 4.19 1.90 14.23
C ASP A 99 4.50 0.44 14.60
N LYS A 100 3.56 -0.46 14.38
CA LYS A 100 3.70 -1.88 14.78
C LYS A 100 3.61 -2.85 13.62
N GLU A 101 3.05 -2.43 12.51
CA GLU A 101 2.79 -3.28 11.36
C GLU A 101 3.20 -2.60 10.08
N LYS A 102 3.18 -3.35 9.01
CA LYS A 102 3.42 -2.82 7.67
C LYS A 102 2.50 -3.45 6.65
N ILE A 103 2.23 -2.69 5.58
CA ILE A 103 1.49 -3.17 4.43
C ILE A 103 2.51 -3.41 3.32
N ILE A 104 2.51 -4.60 2.77
CA ILE A 104 3.43 -4.99 1.70
C ILE A 104 2.64 -5.14 0.41
N ILE A 105 3.06 -4.43 -0.62
CA ILE A 105 2.47 -4.54 -1.95
C ILE A 105 3.24 -5.61 -2.71
N LEU A 106 2.52 -6.63 -3.15
CA LEU A 106 3.09 -7.74 -3.90
C LEU A 106 2.65 -7.66 -5.35
N SER A 107 3.51 -8.07 -6.25
CA SER A 107 3.18 -8.22 -7.65
C SER A 107 3.31 -9.69 -8.05
N LEU A 108 2.51 -10.10 -8.98
CA LEU A 108 2.57 -11.45 -9.53
C LEU A 108 3.55 -11.50 -10.71
#